data_e73bf26f37bda90097336733d308b81d
#
_entry.id   e73bf26f37bda90097336733d308b81d
#
_cell.length_a   1.000
_cell.length_b   1.000
_cell.length_c   1.000
_cell.angle_alpha   90.00
_cell.angle_beta   90.00
_cell.angle_gamma   90.00
#
_symmetry.space_group_name_H-M   'P 1'
#
loop_
_entity.id
_entity.type
_entity.pdbx_description
1 polymer ?
#
loop_
_entity_poly.entity_id
_entity_poly.type
_entity_poly.pdbx_seq_one_letter_code
_entity_poly.pdbx_strand_id
1 'polypeptide(L)'
;DYSAEELAKLDQFLDNQGNFGKTLIYLAAHDQPELPNLEAFLEEWGIRIGNGLIVEKDTKNIYDGQGFMFGAAFTEDAKAWLVNVKNPSLPFVGYYCRPVTSLWEEKNNRTAKTLIASPDTTVLYESKDGQTTIGADGAQSYGLAAIGERIKYQGTEERTSQVVVFGSNSMFSSNASVSANFNNKDFAVELVNSLSGKENSISIAGVSFNAPRLNLTSATYRNVMITLGILLPAAMATLGLLMAWKRKNL
;
A
#
# COMPACT_ATOMS: atom_id res chain seq x y z
N ASP A 1 -20.87 -12.53 5.59
CA ASP A 1 -19.67 -13.37 5.55
C ASP A 1 -19.87 -14.52 4.55
N TYR A 2 -18.78 -15.18 4.19
CA TYR A 2 -18.82 -16.34 3.29
C TYR A 2 -19.32 -17.58 4.02
N SER A 3 -20.12 -18.39 3.33
CA SER A 3 -20.54 -19.70 3.83
C SER A 3 -19.41 -20.73 3.72
N ALA A 4 -19.49 -21.81 4.48
CA ALA A 4 -18.53 -22.91 4.38
C ALA A 4 -18.48 -23.53 2.98
N GLU A 5 -19.62 -23.56 2.25
CA GLU A 5 -19.67 -24.08 0.88
C GLU A 5 -18.91 -23.16 -0.11
N GLU A 6 -19.01 -21.83 0.05
CA GLU A 6 -18.27 -20.89 -0.80
C GLU A 6 -16.77 -20.96 -0.55
N LEU A 7 -16.36 -21.05 0.71
CA LEU A 7 -14.95 -21.23 1.07
C LEU A 7 -14.38 -22.57 0.59
N ALA A 8 -15.17 -23.63 0.65
CA ALA A 8 -14.77 -24.92 0.08
C ALA A 8 -14.55 -24.85 -1.44
N LYS A 9 -15.31 -24.03 -2.16
CA LYS A 9 -15.09 -23.78 -3.60
C LYS A 9 -13.78 -23.01 -3.85
N LEU A 10 -13.43 -22.05 -2.98
CA LEU A 10 -12.13 -21.36 -3.07
C LEU A 10 -10.97 -22.33 -2.80
N ASP A 11 -11.08 -23.17 -1.78
CA ASP A 11 -10.04 -24.17 -1.50
C ASP A 11 -9.90 -25.19 -2.65
N GLN A 12 -11.00 -25.67 -3.20
CA GLN A 12 -11.00 -26.54 -4.40
C GLN A 12 -10.37 -25.85 -5.62
N PHE A 13 -10.63 -24.55 -5.82
CA PHE A 13 -10.00 -23.78 -6.89
C PHE A 13 -8.49 -23.70 -6.69
N LEU A 14 -8.04 -23.40 -5.47
CA LEU A 14 -6.62 -23.31 -5.15
C LEU A 14 -5.91 -24.67 -5.16
N ASP A 15 -6.59 -25.74 -4.72
CA ASP A 15 -6.07 -27.12 -4.82
C ASP A 15 -5.95 -27.60 -6.28
N ASN A 16 -6.87 -27.15 -7.14
CA ASN A 16 -6.88 -27.48 -8.57
C ASN A 16 -6.73 -28.99 -8.82
N GLN A 17 -7.52 -29.82 -8.13
CA GLN A 17 -7.46 -31.29 -8.19
C GLN A 17 -6.04 -31.84 -7.82
N GLY A 18 -5.39 -31.20 -6.88
CA GLY A 18 -4.03 -31.53 -6.45
C GLY A 18 -2.92 -31.05 -7.39
N ASN A 19 -3.23 -30.28 -8.45
CA ASN A 19 -2.23 -29.76 -9.38
C ASN A 19 -1.70 -28.38 -8.99
N PHE A 20 -2.37 -27.66 -8.09
CA PHE A 20 -2.01 -26.32 -7.66
C PHE A 20 -1.89 -25.32 -8.83
N GLY A 21 -1.05 -24.29 -8.72
CA GLY A 21 -0.82 -23.31 -9.78
C GLY A 21 -1.96 -22.29 -9.93
N LYS A 22 -2.72 -22.03 -8.86
CA LYS A 22 -3.82 -21.05 -8.83
C LYS A 22 -3.52 -19.94 -7.85
N THR A 23 -4.01 -18.74 -8.18
CA THR A 23 -3.84 -17.55 -7.34
C THR A 23 -5.18 -16.92 -7.01
N LEU A 24 -5.36 -16.57 -5.74
CA LEU A 24 -6.44 -15.74 -5.24
C LEU A 24 -5.86 -14.39 -4.79
N ILE A 25 -6.45 -13.29 -5.25
CA ILE A 25 -6.12 -11.94 -4.76
C ILE A 25 -7.35 -11.40 -4.03
N TYR A 26 -7.16 -11.03 -2.77
CA TYR A 26 -8.20 -10.43 -1.95
C TYR A 26 -7.83 -9.00 -1.56
N LEU A 27 -8.75 -8.08 -1.79
CA LEU A 27 -8.63 -6.66 -1.44
C LEU A 27 -9.64 -6.33 -0.34
N ALA A 28 -9.16 -6.14 0.89
CA ALA A 28 -10.04 -5.77 1.99
C ALA A 28 -10.59 -4.35 1.80
N ALA A 29 -11.86 -4.12 2.17
CA ALA A 29 -12.37 -2.76 2.27
C ALA A 29 -12.16 -2.23 3.68
N HIS A 30 -11.87 -0.93 3.79
CA HIS A 30 -11.62 -0.29 5.08
C HIS A 30 -12.87 -0.27 5.99
N ASP A 31 -14.05 -0.27 5.39
CA ASP A 31 -15.36 -0.20 6.02
C ASP A 31 -16.14 -1.52 5.99
N GLN A 32 -15.48 -2.62 5.57
CA GLN A 32 -16.14 -3.92 5.57
C GLN A 32 -16.43 -4.40 7.01
N PRO A 33 -17.54 -5.12 7.22
CA PRO A 33 -17.80 -5.77 8.49
C PRO A 33 -16.77 -6.90 8.76
N GLU A 34 -16.74 -7.39 9.98
CA GLU A 34 -15.98 -8.60 10.30
C GLU A 34 -16.50 -9.79 9.48
N LEU A 35 -15.57 -10.57 8.92
CA LEU A 35 -15.84 -11.73 8.08
C LEU A 35 -15.13 -12.97 8.68
N PRO A 36 -15.56 -13.45 9.85
CA PRO A 36 -14.82 -14.47 10.62
C PRO A 36 -14.56 -15.76 9.84
N ASN A 37 -15.46 -16.18 8.97
CA ASN A 37 -15.22 -17.38 8.15
C ASN A 37 -14.14 -17.15 7.09
N LEU A 38 -14.18 -16.02 6.39
CA LEU A 38 -13.14 -15.65 5.43
C LEU A 38 -11.81 -15.43 6.14
N GLU A 39 -11.81 -14.74 7.27
CA GLU A 39 -10.60 -14.48 8.05
C GLU A 39 -9.96 -15.77 8.53
N ALA A 40 -10.74 -16.74 9.02
CA ALA A 40 -10.24 -18.09 9.36
C ALA A 40 -9.63 -18.81 8.15
N PHE A 41 -10.26 -18.72 6.98
CA PHE A 41 -9.72 -19.27 5.73
C PHE A 41 -8.37 -18.63 5.37
N LEU A 42 -8.24 -17.30 5.48
CA LEU A 42 -6.99 -16.58 5.21
C LEU A 42 -5.89 -16.94 6.22
N GLU A 43 -6.25 -17.15 7.51
CA GLU A 43 -5.31 -17.61 8.54
C GLU A 43 -4.75 -19.01 8.26
N GLU A 44 -5.49 -19.87 7.59
CA GLU A 44 -4.94 -21.15 7.10
C GLU A 44 -3.84 -20.95 6.05
N TRP A 45 -3.85 -19.83 5.34
CA TRP A 45 -2.81 -19.40 4.41
C TRP A 45 -1.73 -18.53 5.06
N GLY A 46 -1.78 -18.38 6.39
CA GLY A 46 -0.81 -17.62 7.17
C GLY A 46 -1.01 -16.12 7.17
N ILE A 47 -2.19 -15.63 6.79
CA ILE A 47 -2.46 -14.21 6.66
C ILE A 47 -3.61 -13.81 7.58
N ARG A 48 -3.40 -12.76 8.38
CA ARG A 48 -4.43 -12.15 9.22
C ARG A 48 -4.67 -10.71 8.81
N ILE A 49 -5.93 -10.33 8.68
CA ILE A 49 -6.35 -8.94 8.51
C ILE A 49 -6.76 -8.42 9.89
N GLY A 50 -6.08 -7.39 10.36
CA GLY A 50 -6.40 -6.75 11.63
C GLY A 50 -7.54 -5.75 11.50
N ASN A 51 -8.13 -5.36 12.63
CA ASN A 51 -9.13 -4.30 12.70
C ASN A 51 -8.46 -2.93 12.82
N GLY A 52 -9.19 -1.87 12.45
CA GLY A 52 -8.70 -0.50 12.49
C GLY A 52 -8.05 -0.02 11.21
N LEU A 53 -7.62 1.22 11.22
CA LEU A 53 -6.98 1.91 10.10
C LEU A 53 -5.59 2.39 10.47
N ILE A 54 -4.66 2.16 9.57
CA ILE A 54 -3.29 2.65 9.69
C ILE A 54 -3.25 4.11 9.28
N VAL A 55 -2.68 4.97 10.14
CA VAL A 55 -2.59 6.41 9.94
C VAL A 55 -1.15 6.87 10.13
N GLU A 56 -0.61 7.56 9.14
CA GLU A 56 0.73 8.14 9.19
C GLU A 56 0.72 9.45 9.99
N LYS A 57 1.75 9.65 10.82
CA LYS A 57 1.94 10.84 11.65
C LYS A 57 3.04 11.76 11.16
N ASP A 58 4.03 11.26 10.42
CA ASP A 58 5.05 12.11 9.81
C ASP A 58 4.52 12.77 8.54
N THR A 59 4.38 14.10 8.59
CA THR A 59 3.88 14.90 7.46
C THR A 59 4.73 14.79 6.18
N LYS A 60 5.95 14.29 6.28
CA LYS A 60 6.81 14.04 5.10
C LYS A 60 6.33 12.87 4.25
N ASN A 61 5.61 11.93 4.87
CA ASN A 61 5.11 10.73 4.21
C ASN A 61 3.62 10.84 3.85
N ILE A 62 2.93 11.93 4.22
CA ILE A 62 1.48 12.12 4.04
C ILE A 62 1.18 12.82 2.71
N TYR A 63 0.24 12.28 1.93
CA TYR A 63 -0.19 12.80 0.63
C TYR A 63 -1.62 13.35 0.61
N ASP A 64 -2.47 13.04 1.60
CA ASP A 64 -3.86 13.51 1.69
C ASP A 64 -4.08 14.61 2.74
N GLY A 65 -3.04 14.97 3.48
CA GLY A 65 -3.10 15.93 4.60
C GLY A 65 -3.69 15.38 5.89
N GLN A 66 -4.26 14.16 5.89
CA GLN A 66 -4.91 13.54 7.05
C GLN A 66 -4.15 12.32 7.58
N GLY A 67 -3.28 11.73 6.75
CA GLY A 67 -2.45 10.58 7.10
C GLY A 67 -3.05 9.23 6.68
N PHE A 68 -4.18 9.20 6.00
CA PHE A 68 -4.76 7.97 5.46
C PHE A 68 -4.14 7.56 4.12
N MET A 69 -3.56 8.53 3.36
CA MET A 69 -2.76 8.25 2.18
C MET A 69 -1.30 8.59 2.49
N PHE A 70 -0.46 7.57 2.50
CA PHE A 70 0.94 7.68 2.91
C PHE A 70 1.87 6.83 2.05
N GLY A 71 3.15 7.21 2.01
CA GLY A 71 4.18 6.44 1.34
C GLY A 71 4.40 5.09 2.03
N ALA A 72 4.44 4.02 1.26
CA ALA A 72 4.70 2.67 1.74
C ALA A 72 5.93 2.07 1.06
N ALA A 73 6.56 1.10 1.71
CA ALA A 73 7.76 0.45 1.24
C ALA A 73 7.50 -1.02 0.89
N PHE A 74 8.19 -1.50 -0.15
CA PHE A 74 8.23 -2.92 -0.47
C PHE A 74 9.26 -3.62 0.41
N THR A 75 8.92 -4.79 0.90
CA THR A 75 9.86 -5.68 1.58
C THR A 75 10.85 -6.29 0.58
N GLU A 76 11.93 -6.91 1.07
CA GLU A 76 12.88 -7.61 0.20
C GLU A 76 12.21 -8.74 -0.60
N ASP A 77 11.26 -9.45 0.00
CA ASP A 77 10.49 -10.51 -0.67
C ASP A 77 9.66 -9.99 -1.85
N ALA A 78 9.12 -8.78 -1.73
CA ALA A 78 8.33 -8.17 -2.79
C ALA A 78 9.19 -7.55 -3.91
N LYS A 79 10.44 -7.19 -3.62
CA LYS A 79 11.35 -6.57 -4.60
C LYS A 79 11.62 -7.48 -5.81
N ALA A 80 11.62 -8.80 -5.60
CA ALA A 80 11.78 -9.77 -6.70
C ALA A 80 10.66 -9.62 -7.76
N TRP A 81 9.48 -9.16 -7.39
CA TRP A 81 8.34 -8.95 -8.30
C TRP A 81 8.32 -7.57 -8.96
N LEU A 82 9.20 -6.66 -8.53
CA LEU A 82 9.23 -5.29 -9.02
C LEU A 82 10.21 -5.07 -10.18
N VAL A 83 10.85 -6.12 -10.65
CA VAL A 83 11.92 -6.06 -11.66
C VAL A 83 11.50 -5.31 -12.93
N ASN A 84 10.21 -5.39 -13.28
CA ASN A 84 9.67 -4.77 -14.50
C ASN A 84 8.80 -3.52 -14.22
N VAL A 85 8.74 -3.03 -12.97
CA VAL A 85 8.05 -1.77 -12.68
C VAL A 85 8.76 -0.62 -13.37
N LYS A 86 8.05 0.07 -14.26
CA LYS A 86 8.64 1.03 -15.21
C LYS A 86 9.27 2.25 -14.56
N ASN A 87 8.80 2.65 -13.42
CA ASN A 87 9.26 3.87 -12.75
C ASN A 87 9.44 3.65 -11.23
N PRO A 88 10.49 2.89 -10.83
CA PRO A 88 10.71 2.51 -9.43
C PRO A 88 10.98 3.71 -8.50
N SER A 89 11.24 4.90 -9.06
CA SER A 89 11.43 6.14 -8.29
C SER A 89 10.11 6.78 -7.84
N LEU A 90 8.97 6.39 -8.40
CA LEU A 90 7.68 6.87 -7.94
C LEU A 90 7.30 6.19 -6.61
N PRO A 91 6.71 6.92 -5.67
CA PRO A 91 6.25 6.33 -4.42
C PRO A 91 5.09 5.35 -4.67
N PHE A 92 5.09 4.25 -3.94
CA PHE A 92 3.89 3.44 -3.74
C PHE A 92 3.15 3.99 -2.52
N VAL A 93 1.82 4.06 -2.57
CA VAL A 93 1.05 4.62 -1.47
C VAL A 93 0.07 3.60 -0.88
N GLY A 94 0.04 3.52 0.46
CA GLY A 94 -1.06 2.98 1.21
C GLY A 94 -2.20 3.98 1.26
N TYR A 95 -3.45 3.53 1.14
CA TYR A 95 -4.62 4.39 1.20
C TYR A 95 -5.78 3.69 1.88
N TYR A 96 -6.22 4.20 3.04
CA TYR A 96 -7.22 3.58 3.92
C TYR A 96 -6.94 2.11 4.22
N CYS A 97 -5.73 1.82 4.72
CA CYS A 97 -5.25 0.46 4.92
C CYS A 97 -5.62 -0.09 6.30
N ARG A 98 -6.12 -1.31 6.32
CA ARG A 98 -6.15 -2.19 7.50
C ARG A 98 -4.81 -2.91 7.61
N PRO A 99 -4.34 -3.27 8.82
CA PRO A 99 -3.12 -4.04 8.98
C PRO A 99 -3.29 -5.47 8.43
N VAL A 100 -2.27 -5.95 7.72
CA VAL A 100 -2.17 -7.33 7.23
C VAL A 100 -0.90 -7.95 7.76
N THR A 101 -1.02 -9.04 8.50
CA THR A 101 0.09 -9.71 9.18
C THR A 101 0.32 -11.10 8.62
N SER A 102 1.58 -11.46 8.33
CA SER A 102 1.99 -12.85 8.13
C SER A 102 2.14 -13.53 9.49
N LEU A 103 1.43 -14.65 9.69
CA LEU A 103 1.36 -15.33 11.00
C LEU A 103 2.56 -16.23 11.29
N TRP A 104 3.25 -16.67 10.25
CA TRP A 104 4.46 -17.50 10.30
C TRP A 104 5.24 -17.34 9.00
N GLU A 105 6.52 -17.64 8.99
CA GLU A 105 7.34 -17.69 7.78
C GLU A 105 7.13 -18.99 7.01
N GLU A 106 7.14 -20.13 7.73
CA GLU A 106 6.93 -21.46 7.15
C GLU A 106 6.15 -22.37 8.11
N LYS A 107 5.17 -23.10 7.59
CA LYS A 107 4.38 -24.09 8.32
C LYS A 107 3.74 -25.11 7.39
N ASN A 108 4.07 -26.40 7.51
CA ASN A 108 3.42 -27.51 6.77
C ASN A 108 3.42 -27.28 5.24
N ASN A 109 4.56 -27.04 4.63
CA ASN A 109 4.72 -26.72 3.19
C ASN A 109 3.94 -25.47 2.74
N ARG A 110 3.68 -24.58 3.65
CA ARG A 110 3.11 -23.24 3.39
C ARG A 110 4.11 -22.19 3.86
N THR A 111 4.22 -21.13 3.11
CA THR A 111 4.98 -19.95 3.51
C THR A 111 4.06 -18.75 3.55
N ALA A 112 4.35 -17.79 4.43
CA ALA A 112 3.62 -16.53 4.44
C ALA A 112 4.61 -15.37 4.64
N LYS A 113 4.49 -14.34 3.81
CA LYS A 113 5.42 -13.22 3.79
C LYS A 113 4.67 -11.90 3.65
N THR A 114 5.16 -10.88 4.34
CA THR A 114 4.68 -9.51 4.14
C THR A 114 5.33 -8.92 2.90
N LEU A 115 4.53 -8.32 2.02
CA LEU A 115 4.99 -7.75 0.75
C LEU A 115 5.21 -6.25 0.82
N ILE A 116 4.33 -5.54 1.51
CA ILE A 116 4.32 -4.09 1.59
C ILE A 116 4.14 -3.72 3.06
N ALA A 117 4.92 -2.75 3.51
CA ALA A 117 4.87 -2.26 4.88
C ALA A 117 4.72 -0.74 4.93
N SER A 118 4.07 -0.25 5.97
CA SER A 118 4.00 1.17 6.30
C SER A 118 5.31 1.66 6.92
N PRO A 119 5.57 2.98 6.96
CA PRO A 119 6.63 3.55 7.78
C PRO A 119 6.46 3.21 9.27
N ASP A 120 7.54 3.30 10.03
CA ASP A 120 7.57 3.11 11.49
C ASP A 120 6.90 4.25 12.28
N THR A 121 6.55 5.34 11.59
CA THR A 121 5.83 6.50 12.14
C THR A 121 4.30 6.36 12.08
N THR A 122 3.79 5.23 11.56
CA THR A 122 2.35 4.98 11.50
C THR A 122 1.80 4.48 12.83
N VAL A 123 0.54 4.80 13.09
CA VAL A 123 -0.22 4.30 14.25
C VAL A 123 -1.50 3.63 13.77
N LEU A 124 -2.03 2.72 14.57
CA LEU A 124 -3.31 2.06 14.31
C LEU A 124 -4.44 2.87 14.97
N TYR A 125 -5.43 3.25 14.20
CA TYR A 125 -6.68 3.80 14.70
C TYR A 125 -7.73 2.71 14.78
N GLU A 126 -8.14 2.40 15.99
CA GLU A 126 -9.18 1.41 16.28
C GLU A 126 -10.49 2.12 16.60
N SER A 127 -11.58 1.63 16.04
CA SER A 127 -12.93 2.10 16.39
C SER A 127 -13.57 1.06 17.29
N LYS A 128 -13.89 1.46 18.52
CA LYS A 128 -14.60 0.65 19.48
C LYS A 128 -15.74 1.47 20.07
N ASP A 129 -16.96 0.91 20.06
CA ASP A 129 -18.16 1.56 20.61
C ASP A 129 -18.41 2.98 20.03
N GLY A 130 -18.08 3.21 18.74
CA GLY A 130 -18.22 4.49 18.06
C GLY A 130 -17.17 5.53 18.45
N GLN A 131 -16.20 5.17 19.27
CA GLN A 131 -15.04 6.02 19.58
C GLN A 131 -13.80 5.51 18.86
N THR A 132 -13.07 6.44 18.20
CA THR A 132 -11.80 6.13 17.57
C THR A 132 -10.66 6.44 18.55
N THR A 133 -9.85 5.44 18.84
CA THR A 133 -8.68 5.54 19.72
C THR A 133 -7.41 5.12 18.99
N ILE A 134 -6.26 5.63 19.43
CA ILE A 134 -4.98 5.12 18.96
C ILE A 134 -4.71 3.80 19.67
N GLY A 135 -4.35 2.77 18.91
CA GLY A 135 -3.98 1.46 19.45
C GLY A 135 -2.85 1.56 20.47
N ALA A 136 -2.83 0.62 21.40
CA ALA A 136 -1.90 0.64 22.54
C ALA A 136 -0.41 0.49 22.15
N ASP A 137 -0.14 -0.06 20.97
CA ASP A 137 1.22 -0.39 20.51
C ASP A 137 2.06 0.82 20.09
N GLY A 138 1.43 2.01 20.03
CA GLY A 138 2.10 3.24 19.62
C GLY A 138 2.44 3.29 18.13
N ALA A 139 3.48 4.08 17.78
CA ALA A 139 3.95 4.19 16.40
C ALA A 139 4.85 3.00 16.04
N GLN A 140 4.53 2.34 14.92
CA GLN A 140 5.32 1.22 14.39
C GLN A 140 5.00 0.98 12.91
N SER A 141 5.77 0.11 12.28
CA SER A 141 5.48 -0.36 10.91
C SER A 141 4.45 -1.48 10.94
N TYR A 142 3.46 -1.40 10.05
CA TYR A 142 2.43 -2.42 9.84
C TYR A 142 2.52 -2.98 8.43
N GLY A 143 2.28 -4.28 8.27
CA GLY A 143 2.07 -4.87 6.96
C GLY A 143 0.80 -4.32 6.31
N LEU A 144 0.87 -4.03 5.01
CA LEU A 144 -0.25 -3.56 4.19
C LEU A 144 -0.71 -4.60 3.18
N ALA A 145 0.18 -5.53 2.85
CA ALA A 145 -0.11 -6.68 1.99
C ALA A 145 0.76 -7.86 2.38
N ALA A 146 0.20 -9.05 2.23
CA ALA A 146 0.91 -10.30 2.47
C ALA A 146 0.55 -11.34 1.42
N ILE A 147 1.44 -12.32 1.23
CA ILE A 147 1.22 -13.50 0.40
C ILE A 147 1.34 -14.75 1.26
N GLY A 148 0.41 -15.68 1.05
CA GLY A 148 0.50 -17.05 1.54
C GLY A 148 0.68 -18.00 0.34
N GLU A 149 1.61 -18.92 0.44
CA GLU A 149 1.94 -19.87 -0.61
C GLU A 149 1.81 -21.28 -0.09
N ARG A 150 1.31 -22.18 -0.95
CA ARG A 150 1.25 -23.63 -0.71
C ARG A 150 1.97 -24.34 -1.84
N ILE A 151 3.04 -25.04 -1.49
CA ILE A 151 3.97 -25.63 -2.44
C ILE A 151 3.75 -27.15 -2.51
N LYS A 152 3.76 -27.68 -3.72
CA LYS A 152 3.74 -29.12 -4.00
C LYS A 152 4.75 -29.47 -5.07
N TYR A 153 5.49 -30.53 -4.85
CA TYR A 153 6.42 -31.07 -5.82
C TYR A 153 5.77 -32.26 -6.58
N GLN A 154 5.78 -32.19 -7.91
CA GLN A 154 5.43 -33.29 -8.79
C GLN A 154 6.68 -33.70 -9.57
N GLY A 155 7.41 -34.70 -9.05
CA GLY A 155 8.74 -35.02 -9.54
C GLY A 155 9.71 -33.87 -9.27
N THR A 156 10.26 -33.28 -10.33
CA THR A 156 11.16 -32.10 -10.26
C THR A 156 10.43 -30.77 -10.44
N GLU A 157 9.13 -30.79 -10.78
CA GLU A 157 8.36 -29.58 -10.97
C GLU A 157 7.77 -29.10 -9.64
N GLU A 158 8.04 -27.84 -9.31
CA GLU A 158 7.38 -27.12 -8.22
C GLU A 158 6.11 -26.48 -8.73
N ARG A 159 5.01 -26.70 -8.01
CA ARG A 159 3.71 -26.07 -8.27
C ARG A 159 3.23 -25.38 -7.04
N THR A 160 2.94 -24.10 -7.19
CA THR A 160 2.59 -23.23 -6.07
C THR A 160 1.23 -22.60 -6.30
N SER A 161 0.33 -22.78 -5.34
CA SER A 161 -0.89 -21.96 -5.25
C SER A 161 -0.68 -20.85 -4.23
N GLN A 162 -1.29 -19.68 -4.50
CA GLN A 162 -0.99 -18.45 -3.78
C GLN A 162 -2.27 -17.71 -3.39
N VAL A 163 -2.25 -17.12 -2.21
CA VAL A 163 -3.27 -16.18 -1.74
C VAL A 163 -2.57 -14.87 -1.41
N VAL A 164 -2.93 -13.80 -2.11
CA VAL A 164 -2.40 -12.46 -1.89
C VAL A 164 -3.49 -11.60 -1.27
N VAL A 165 -3.20 -10.98 -0.15
CA VAL A 165 -4.14 -10.14 0.59
C VAL A 165 -3.60 -8.72 0.69
N PHE A 166 -4.42 -7.75 0.32
CA PHE A 166 -4.17 -6.34 0.54
C PHE A 166 -5.12 -5.79 1.59
N GLY A 167 -4.60 -5.02 2.52
CA GLY A 167 -5.37 -4.37 3.59
C GLY A 167 -6.29 -3.25 3.12
N SER A 168 -6.32 -2.95 1.82
CA SER A 168 -7.17 -1.93 1.24
C SER A 168 -7.42 -2.13 -0.25
N ASN A 169 -8.68 -1.98 -0.65
CA ASN A 169 -9.08 -1.84 -2.05
C ASN A 169 -8.80 -0.41 -2.58
N SER A 170 -8.74 0.58 -1.69
CA SER A 170 -8.50 1.99 -2.04
C SER A 170 -7.10 2.24 -2.57
N MET A 171 -6.12 1.36 -2.28
CA MET A 171 -4.77 1.41 -2.86
C MET A 171 -4.78 1.30 -4.39
N PHE A 172 -5.84 0.73 -4.97
CA PHE A 172 -6.03 0.55 -6.42
C PHE A 172 -7.18 1.41 -6.97
N SER A 173 -7.72 2.33 -6.17
CA SER A 173 -8.72 3.29 -6.61
C SER A 173 -8.14 4.33 -7.59
N SER A 174 -9.01 5.11 -8.24
CA SER A 174 -8.59 6.18 -9.17
C SER A 174 -7.65 7.20 -8.53
N ASN A 175 -7.78 7.47 -7.24
CA ASN A 175 -6.93 8.43 -6.54
C ASN A 175 -5.46 7.96 -6.44
N ALA A 176 -5.23 6.67 -6.25
CA ALA A 176 -3.90 6.08 -6.14
C ALA A 176 -3.38 5.52 -7.48
N SER A 177 -4.25 4.94 -8.33
CA SER A 177 -3.84 4.19 -9.53
C SER A 177 -3.88 4.99 -10.82
N VAL A 178 -4.76 6.00 -10.95
CA VAL A 178 -4.84 6.83 -12.17
C VAL A 178 -3.87 8.01 -12.11
N SER A 179 -3.41 8.36 -10.92
CA SER A 179 -2.38 9.39 -10.75
C SER A 179 -1.06 8.89 -11.35
N ALA A 180 -0.53 9.62 -12.32
CA ALA A 180 0.82 9.39 -12.86
C ALA A 180 1.94 9.62 -11.80
N ASN A 181 1.56 9.93 -10.58
CA ASN A 181 2.42 10.33 -9.48
C ASN A 181 2.76 9.16 -8.55
N PHE A 182 2.03 8.04 -8.65
CA PHE A 182 2.19 6.88 -7.79
C PHE A 182 2.40 5.61 -8.61
N ASN A 183 3.08 4.65 -8.02
CA ASN A 183 3.45 3.40 -8.67
C ASN A 183 2.40 2.28 -8.49
N ASN A 184 1.30 2.56 -7.81
CA ASN A 184 0.28 1.56 -7.46
C ASN A 184 -0.27 0.82 -8.68
N LYS A 185 -0.53 1.53 -9.79
CA LYS A 185 -1.02 0.92 -11.02
C LYS A 185 0.00 -0.02 -11.65
N ASP A 186 1.24 0.44 -11.79
CA ASP A 186 2.29 -0.34 -12.46
C ASP A 186 2.64 -1.58 -11.64
N PHE A 187 2.63 -1.45 -10.31
CA PHE A 187 2.77 -2.57 -9.39
C PHE A 187 1.62 -3.59 -9.55
N ALA A 188 0.36 -3.14 -9.61
CA ALA A 188 -0.77 -4.05 -9.76
C ALA A 188 -0.70 -4.86 -11.06
N VAL A 189 -0.30 -4.22 -12.16
CA VAL A 189 -0.11 -4.88 -13.45
C VAL A 189 1.01 -5.91 -13.38
N GLU A 190 2.15 -5.53 -12.79
CA GLU A 190 3.30 -6.43 -12.67
C GLU A 190 3.02 -7.62 -11.74
N LEU A 191 2.34 -7.37 -10.62
CA LEU A 191 1.89 -8.43 -9.72
C LEU A 191 1.03 -9.47 -10.45
N VAL A 192 0.01 -9.02 -11.20
CA VAL A 192 -0.88 -9.94 -11.94
C VAL A 192 -0.10 -10.71 -13.01
N ASN A 193 0.83 -10.06 -13.71
CA ASN A 193 1.66 -10.71 -14.73
C ASN A 193 2.55 -11.79 -14.10
N SER A 194 3.24 -11.47 -13.03
CA SER A 194 4.11 -12.40 -12.29
C SER A 194 3.33 -13.59 -11.74
N LEU A 195 2.21 -13.33 -11.05
CA LEU A 195 1.35 -14.39 -10.50
C LEU A 195 0.69 -15.28 -11.58
N SER A 196 0.57 -14.77 -12.81
CA SER A 196 0.03 -15.52 -13.97
C SER A 196 1.10 -16.27 -14.77
N GLY A 197 2.37 -16.23 -14.35
CA GLY A 197 3.49 -16.83 -15.08
C GLY A 197 3.78 -16.15 -16.43
N LYS A 198 3.31 -14.92 -16.62
CA LYS A 198 3.53 -14.14 -17.85
C LYS A 198 4.75 -13.20 -17.70
N GLU A 199 5.91 -13.76 -17.44
CA GLU A 199 7.15 -13.02 -17.21
C GLU A 199 7.57 -12.11 -18.38
N ASN A 200 7.04 -12.34 -19.58
CA ASN A 200 7.36 -11.61 -20.81
C ASN A 200 6.15 -10.90 -21.43
N SER A 201 5.18 -10.45 -20.64
CA SER A 201 4.06 -9.69 -21.21
C SER A 201 4.54 -8.33 -21.68
N ILE A 202 4.31 -8.02 -22.97
CA ILE A 202 4.59 -6.70 -23.53
C ILE A 202 3.59 -5.71 -22.91
N SER A 203 4.04 -4.95 -21.92
CA SER A 203 3.26 -3.86 -21.37
C SER A 203 3.40 -2.64 -22.29
N ILE A 204 2.37 -2.34 -23.06
CA ILE A 204 2.29 -1.08 -23.81
C ILE A 204 1.96 0.04 -22.82
N ALA A 205 2.92 0.94 -22.58
CA ALA A 205 2.67 2.10 -21.74
C ALA A 205 1.59 2.97 -22.37
N GLY A 206 0.49 3.16 -21.63
CA GLY A 206 -0.50 4.18 -21.99
C GLY A 206 0.18 5.55 -21.92
N VAL A 207 0.08 6.34 -22.99
CA VAL A 207 0.51 7.74 -22.96
C VAL A 207 -0.57 8.53 -22.22
N SER A 208 -0.21 9.07 -21.05
CA SER A 208 -1.10 10.01 -20.38
C SER A 208 -0.98 11.38 -21.04
N PHE A 209 -2.08 11.87 -21.59
CA PHE A 209 -2.17 13.24 -22.13
C PHE A 209 -2.46 14.27 -21.03
N ASN A 210 -2.64 13.85 -19.80
CA ASN A 210 -2.81 14.77 -18.66
C ASN A 210 -1.45 15.35 -18.25
N ALA A 211 -1.42 16.66 -18.00
CA ALA A 211 -0.23 17.30 -17.44
C ALA A 211 0.16 16.61 -16.13
N PRO A 212 1.45 16.34 -15.90
CA PRO A 212 1.90 15.72 -14.67
C PRO A 212 1.48 16.59 -13.48
N ARG A 213 0.77 16.03 -12.53
CA ARG A 213 0.44 16.70 -11.28
C ARG A 213 1.65 16.65 -10.36
N LEU A 214 1.94 17.77 -9.69
CA LEU A 214 2.99 17.82 -8.67
C LEU A 214 2.61 16.93 -7.47
N ASN A 215 3.45 15.97 -7.18
CA ASN A 215 3.34 15.11 -6.00
C ASN A 215 3.97 15.84 -4.80
N LEU A 216 3.16 16.61 -4.10
CA LEU A 216 3.62 17.34 -2.93
C LEU A 216 3.15 16.63 -1.66
N THR A 217 4.11 16.28 -0.79
CA THR A 217 3.77 15.89 0.58
C THR A 217 3.24 17.09 1.34
N SER A 218 2.47 16.86 2.40
CA SER A 218 1.92 17.92 3.24
C SER A 218 3.01 18.86 3.79
N ALA A 219 4.19 18.34 4.11
CA ALA A 219 5.32 19.14 4.55
C ALA A 219 5.88 20.04 3.42
N THR A 220 6.04 19.48 2.22
CA THR A 220 6.54 20.25 1.06
C THR A 220 5.57 21.35 0.68
N TYR A 221 4.25 21.05 0.63
CA TYR A 221 3.22 22.06 0.38
C TYR A 221 3.29 23.20 1.38
N ARG A 222 3.33 22.90 2.70
CA ARG A 222 3.44 23.92 3.76
C ARG A 222 4.70 24.77 3.61
N ASN A 223 5.84 24.17 3.34
CA ASN A 223 7.11 24.88 3.16
C ASN A 223 7.07 25.82 1.96
N VAL A 224 6.52 25.40 0.83
CA VAL A 224 6.33 26.25 -0.36
C VAL A 224 5.41 27.43 -0.04
N MET A 225 4.29 27.20 0.64
CA MET A 225 3.34 28.25 1.02
C MET A 225 3.98 29.28 1.96
N ILE A 226 4.77 28.86 2.94
CA ILE A 226 5.49 29.77 3.85
C ILE A 226 6.54 30.56 3.08
N THR A 227 7.33 29.92 2.22
CA THR A 227 8.40 30.59 1.48
C THR A 227 7.87 31.63 0.51
N LEU A 228 6.90 31.27 -0.32
CA LEU A 228 6.36 32.17 -1.34
C LEU A 228 5.34 33.16 -0.78
N GLY A 229 4.53 32.75 0.20
CA GLY A 229 3.45 33.57 0.74
C GLY A 229 3.88 34.52 1.85
N ILE A 230 4.93 34.20 2.59
CA ILE A 230 5.36 34.98 3.75
C ILE A 230 6.78 35.52 3.59
N LEU A 231 7.77 34.62 3.40
CA LEU A 231 9.18 35.03 3.43
C LEU A 231 9.55 35.93 2.26
N LEU A 232 9.09 35.63 1.05
CA LEU A 232 9.40 36.42 -0.13
C LEU A 232 8.80 37.85 -0.04
N PRO A 233 7.49 38.04 0.27
CA PRO A 233 6.92 39.36 0.45
C PRO A 233 7.57 40.14 1.60
N ALA A 234 7.90 39.50 2.71
CA ALA A 234 8.58 40.14 3.84
C ALA A 234 9.98 40.63 3.45
N ALA A 235 10.74 39.82 2.70
CA ALA A 235 12.05 40.26 2.18
C ALA A 235 11.94 41.44 1.24
N MET A 236 10.95 41.43 0.33
CA MET A 236 10.71 42.59 -0.56
C MET A 236 10.31 43.85 0.20
N ALA A 237 9.46 43.71 1.22
CA ALA A 237 9.05 44.84 2.07
C ALA A 237 10.25 45.44 2.85
N THR A 238 11.10 44.57 3.43
CA THR A 238 12.31 45.03 4.15
C THR A 238 13.30 45.75 3.23
N LEU A 239 13.53 45.21 2.01
CA LEU A 239 14.35 45.88 1.03
C LEU A 239 13.78 47.27 0.63
N GLY A 240 12.46 47.33 0.42
CA GLY A 240 11.77 48.60 0.13
C GLY A 240 11.92 49.62 1.23
N LEU A 241 11.77 49.23 2.49
CA LEU A 241 11.96 50.08 3.66
C LEU A 241 13.41 50.56 3.79
N LEU A 242 14.39 49.70 3.58
CA LEU A 242 15.82 50.06 3.60
C LEU A 242 16.17 51.06 2.50
N MET A 243 15.64 50.89 1.29
CA MET A 243 15.83 51.85 0.20
C MET A 243 15.17 53.21 0.49
N ALA A 244 13.95 53.22 1.05
CA ALA A 244 13.26 54.42 1.43
C ALA A 244 14.02 55.18 2.54
N TRP A 245 14.52 54.45 3.55
CA TRP A 245 15.32 55.02 4.63
C TRP A 245 16.65 55.62 4.12
N LYS A 246 17.34 54.89 3.23
CA LYS A 246 18.58 55.39 2.62
C LYS A 246 18.35 56.67 1.80
N ARG A 247 17.23 56.78 1.06
CA ARG A 247 16.84 57.96 0.31
C ARG A 247 16.52 59.17 1.18
N LYS A 248 15.98 58.92 2.39
CA LYS A 248 15.60 59.99 3.32
C LYS A 248 16.82 60.59 4.05
N ASN A 249 17.94 59.86 4.12
CA ASN A 249 19.16 60.25 4.84
C ASN A 249 20.31 60.63 3.87
N LEU A 250 20.03 60.80 2.59
CA LEU A 250 20.82 61.49 1.57
C LEU A 250 20.19 62.83 1.25
#